data_beca2f383b1495d82f682f4eb8b2808c
#
_entry.id   beca2f383b1495d82f682f4eb8b2808c
#
_cell.length_a   1.000
_cell.length_b   1.000
_cell.length_c   1.000
_cell.angle_alpha   90.00
_cell.angle_beta   90.00
_cell.angle_gamma   90.00
#
_symmetry.space_group_name_H-M   'P 1'
#
loop_
_entity.id
_entity.type
_entity.pdbx_description
1 polymer ?
#
loop_
_entity_poly.entity_id
_entity_poly.type
_entity_poly.pdbx_seq_one_letter_code
_entity_poly.pdbx_strand_id
1 'polypeptide(L)'
;MDLKLVPLYFLVGGTVVTLVTYFGSHAKGTLAAFVAFFPAITVVTLCTVYWRGGSESALSYAKSMAYLLPAWLLYIGAVIYLTPRLGLWPPLVIGTILYTAASFATMKIMKLM
;
A
#
# COMPACT_ATOMS: atom_id res chain seq x y z
N MET A 1 4.27 -4.66 19.34
CA MET A 1 5.03 -3.66 18.59
C MET A 1 6.17 -3.13 19.46
N ASP A 2 7.33 -2.98 18.88
CA ASP A 2 8.47 -2.46 19.62
C ASP A 2 8.41 -0.93 19.60
N LEU A 3 8.20 -0.34 20.80
CA LEU A 3 8.06 1.11 20.93
C LEU A 3 9.34 1.87 20.59
N LYS A 4 10.49 1.21 20.65
CA LYS A 4 11.76 1.83 20.30
C LYS A 4 11.88 2.10 18.81
N LEU A 5 11.11 1.39 17.98
CA LEU A 5 11.13 1.53 16.53
C LEU A 5 10.07 2.51 16.01
N VAL A 6 9.20 3.03 16.87
CA VAL A 6 8.15 3.96 16.45
C VAL A 6 8.72 5.20 15.74
N PRO A 7 9.79 5.87 16.24
CA PRO A 7 10.36 7.00 15.50
C PRO A 7 10.87 6.61 14.13
N LEU A 8 11.44 5.41 13.98
CA LEU A 8 11.89 4.91 12.68
C LEU A 8 10.72 4.74 11.72
N TYR A 9 9.61 4.20 12.21
CA TYR A 9 8.41 4.02 11.38
C TYR A 9 7.90 5.37 10.89
N PHE A 10 7.83 6.36 11.76
CA PHE A 10 7.41 7.71 11.37
C PHE A 10 8.36 8.34 10.35
N LEU A 11 9.66 8.18 10.55
CA LEU A 11 10.66 8.74 9.65
C LEU A 11 10.53 8.14 8.25
N VAL A 12 10.44 6.81 8.15
CA VAL A 12 10.33 6.13 6.85
C VAL A 12 9.05 6.55 6.15
N GLY A 13 7.91 6.49 6.84
CA GLY A 13 6.63 6.85 6.24
C GLY A 13 6.57 8.30 5.79
N GLY A 14 7.02 9.22 6.65
CA GLY A 14 7.01 10.63 6.31
C GLY A 14 7.95 10.96 5.16
N THR A 15 9.10 10.33 5.10
CA THR A 15 10.05 10.52 3.99
C THR A 15 9.43 10.07 2.67
N VAL A 16 8.81 8.89 2.66
CA VAL A 16 8.18 8.37 1.43
C VAL A 16 7.08 9.31 0.95
N VAL A 17 6.18 9.72 1.85
CA VAL A 17 5.07 10.62 1.47
C VAL A 17 5.61 11.95 0.97
N THR A 18 6.62 12.50 1.64
CA THR A 18 7.21 13.77 1.25
C THR A 18 7.82 13.69 -0.14
N LEU A 19 8.59 12.64 -0.42
CA LEU A 19 9.23 12.48 -1.73
C LEU A 19 8.21 12.26 -2.84
N VAL A 20 7.18 11.45 -2.60
CA VAL A 20 6.13 11.20 -3.58
C VAL A 20 5.41 12.51 -3.92
N THR A 21 5.07 13.29 -2.89
CA THR A 21 4.37 14.57 -3.08
C THR A 21 5.25 15.55 -3.85
N TYR A 22 6.52 15.62 -3.50
CA TYR A 22 7.45 16.54 -4.18
C TYR A 22 7.57 16.20 -5.66
N PHE A 23 7.87 14.94 -5.99
CA PHE A 23 8.06 14.55 -7.38
C PHE A 23 6.77 14.63 -8.19
N GLY A 24 5.65 14.25 -7.59
CA GLY A 24 4.35 14.35 -8.25
C GLY A 24 3.97 15.78 -8.56
N SER A 25 4.23 16.69 -7.63
CA SER A 25 3.91 18.12 -7.80
C SER A 25 4.77 18.80 -8.85
N HIS A 26 5.95 18.25 -9.14
CA HIS A 26 6.86 18.80 -10.14
C HIS A 26 6.78 18.05 -11.47
N ALA A 27 5.63 17.49 -11.79
CA ALA A 27 5.35 16.77 -13.04
C ALA A 27 6.28 15.58 -13.28
N LYS A 28 6.76 14.96 -12.20
CA LYS A 28 7.60 13.76 -12.26
C LYS A 28 6.80 12.55 -11.76
N GLY A 29 5.65 12.31 -12.40
CA GLY A 29 4.72 11.27 -11.95
C GLY A 29 5.32 9.87 -11.94
N THR A 30 6.12 9.51 -12.95
CA THR A 30 6.77 8.20 -13.00
C THR A 30 7.75 8.02 -11.83
N LEU A 31 8.53 9.06 -11.53
CA LEU A 31 9.47 9.00 -10.42
C LEU A 31 8.74 8.95 -9.08
N ALA A 32 7.64 9.71 -8.95
CA ALA A 32 6.81 9.65 -7.75
C ALA A 32 6.25 8.25 -7.55
N ALA A 33 5.77 7.60 -8.61
CA ALA A 33 5.26 6.24 -8.53
C ALA A 33 6.35 5.25 -8.14
N PHE A 34 7.56 5.41 -8.67
CA PHE A 34 8.68 4.56 -8.29
C PHE A 34 8.96 4.66 -6.79
N VAL A 35 9.00 5.87 -6.26
CA VAL A 35 9.24 6.07 -4.82
C VAL A 35 8.09 5.48 -4.00
N ALA A 36 6.85 5.66 -4.45
CA ALA A 36 5.68 5.13 -3.74
C ALA A 36 5.70 3.61 -3.69
N PHE A 37 6.15 2.95 -4.75
CA PHE A 37 6.26 1.50 -4.80
C PHE A 37 7.54 0.96 -4.18
N PHE A 38 8.51 1.83 -3.92
CA PHE A 38 9.76 1.37 -3.33
C PHE A 38 9.47 0.68 -2.01
N PRO A 39 10.01 -0.53 -1.79
CA PRO A 39 9.58 -1.36 -0.67
C PRO A 39 10.22 -0.98 0.67
N ALA A 40 10.46 0.31 0.92
CA ALA A 40 11.07 0.75 2.18
C ALA A 40 10.20 0.40 3.38
N ILE A 41 8.90 0.70 3.29
CA ILE A 41 7.95 0.41 4.37
C ILE A 41 7.81 -1.10 4.54
N THR A 42 7.71 -1.83 3.43
CA THR A 42 7.59 -3.28 3.45
C THR A 42 8.81 -3.94 4.05
N VAL A 43 10.02 -3.44 3.73
CA VAL A 43 11.25 -3.96 4.33
C VAL A 43 11.20 -3.83 5.85
N VAL A 44 10.85 -2.66 6.36
CA VAL A 44 10.77 -2.42 7.80
C VAL A 44 9.74 -3.34 8.45
N THR A 45 8.54 -3.44 7.86
CA THR A 45 7.48 -4.26 8.44
C THR A 45 7.79 -5.75 8.35
N LEU A 46 8.39 -6.22 7.24
CA LEU A 46 8.78 -7.62 7.11
C LEU A 46 9.84 -7.99 8.14
N CYS A 47 10.84 -7.13 8.34
CA CYS A 47 11.84 -7.37 9.37
C CYS A 47 11.22 -7.47 10.75
N THR A 48 10.30 -6.56 11.08
CA THR A 48 9.63 -6.55 12.38
C THR A 48 8.78 -7.81 12.55
N VAL A 49 8.00 -8.17 11.54
CA VAL A 49 7.16 -9.37 11.59
C VAL A 49 8.00 -10.63 11.73
N TYR A 50 9.11 -10.69 11.00
CA TYR A 50 10.01 -11.85 11.09
C TYR A 50 10.61 -12.00 12.49
N TRP A 51 11.10 -10.92 13.05
CA TRP A 51 11.71 -10.97 14.37
C TRP A 51 10.71 -11.31 15.48
N ARG A 52 9.45 -10.93 15.31
CA ARG A 52 8.41 -11.19 16.30
C ARG A 52 7.72 -12.52 16.11
N GLY A 53 7.42 -12.89 14.86
CA GLY A 53 6.63 -14.08 14.56
C GLY A 53 7.35 -15.16 13.78
N GLY A 54 8.62 -14.94 13.42
CA GLY A 54 9.40 -15.94 12.68
C GLY A 54 9.11 -15.93 11.20
N SER A 55 9.71 -16.90 10.49
CA SER A 55 9.61 -16.95 9.04
C SER A 55 8.21 -17.28 8.54
N GLU A 56 7.42 -18.04 9.31
CA GLU A 56 6.04 -18.35 8.92
C GLU A 56 5.19 -17.10 8.89
N SER A 57 5.30 -16.24 9.89
CA SER A 57 4.55 -14.99 9.93
C SER A 57 4.98 -14.05 8.80
N ALA A 58 6.27 -13.95 8.54
CA ALA A 58 6.77 -13.11 7.46
C ALA A 58 6.29 -13.61 6.10
N LEU A 59 6.32 -14.93 5.87
CA LEU A 59 5.83 -15.51 4.62
C LEU A 59 4.32 -15.32 4.45
N SER A 60 3.56 -15.49 5.53
CA SER A 60 2.11 -15.28 5.49
C SER A 60 1.80 -13.82 5.13
N TYR A 61 2.51 -12.87 5.71
CA TYR A 61 2.34 -11.46 5.42
C TYR A 61 2.65 -11.18 3.94
N ALA A 62 3.77 -11.67 3.45
CA ALA A 62 4.18 -11.44 2.06
C ALA A 62 3.20 -12.07 1.07
N LYS A 63 2.76 -13.31 1.33
CA LYS A 63 1.79 -13.98 0.47
C LYS A 63 0.45 -13.25 0.46
N SER A 64 0.01 -12.77 1.62
CA SER A 64 -1.25 -12.02 1.71
C SER A 64 -1.19 -10.73 0.91
N MET A 65 -0.05 -10.03 0.92
CA MET A 65 0.13 -8.85 0.08
C MET A 65 -0.02 -9.20 -1.40
N ALA A 66 0.57 -10.31 -1.83
CA ALA A 66 0.45 -10.75 -3.22
C ALA A 66 -1.00 -11.11 -3.57
N TYR A 67 -1.71 -11.78 -2.68
CA TYR A 67 -3.12 -12.13 -2.91
C TYR A 67 -4.03 -10.92 -2.96
N LEU A 68 -3.68 -9.85 -2.27
CA LEU A 68 -4.49 -8.63 -2.26
C LEU A 68 -4.13 -7.66 -3.39
N LEU A 69 -3.10 -7.98 -4.18
CA LEU A 69 -2.68 -7.12 -5.29
C LEU A 69 -3.80 -6.88 -6.32
N PRO A 70 -4.60 -7.88 -6.74
CA PRO A 70 -5.71 -7.58 -7.66
C PRO A 70 -6.70 -6.55 -7.14
N ALA A 71 -6.99 -6.55 -5.83
CA ALA A 71 -7.87 -5.54 -5.25
C ALA A 71 -7.26 -4.13 -5.38
N TRP A 72 -5.94 -4.02 -5.17
CA TRP A 72 -5.25 -2.75 -5.33
C TRP A 72 -5.25 -2.29 -6.79
N LEU A 73 -5.15 -3.22 -7.73
CA LEU A 73 -5.22 -2.91 -9.15
C LEU A 73 -6.60 -2.35 -9.53
N LEU A 74 -7.67 -2.85 -8.91
CA LEU A 74 -9.00 -2.29 -9.09
C LEU A 74 -9.05 -0.83 -8.63
N TYR A 75 -8.44 -0.55 -7.49
CA TYR A 75 -8.37 0.82 -6.96
C TYR A 75 -7.68 1.75 -7.96
N ILE A 76 -6.50 1.37 -8.43
CA ILE A 76 -5.72 2.19 -9.37
C ILE A 76 -6.44 2.32 -10.70
N GLY A 77 -7.05 1.24 -11.18
CA GLY A 77 -7.82 1.27 -12.42
C GLY A 77 -8.98 2.26 -12.33
N ALA A 78 -9.69 2.27 -11.22
CA ALA A 78 -10.77 3.22 -11.01
C ALA A 78 -10.24 4.66 -11.01
N VAL A 79 -9.12 4.91 -10.33
CA VAL A 79 -8.52 6.23 -10.28
C VAL A 79 -8.11 6.67 -11.69
N ILE A 80 -7.43 5.82 -12.45
CA ILE A 80 -6.97 6.16 -13.78
C ILE A 80 -8.15 6.46 -14.72
N TYR A 81 -9.19 5.65 -14.66
CA TYR A 81 -10.32 5.76 -15.57
C TYR A 81 -11.22 6.95 -15.23
N LEU A 82 -11.50 7.16 -13.94
CA LEU A 82 -12.52 8.11 -13.52
C LEU A 82 -12.00 9.51 -13.23
N THR A 83 -10.71 9.67 -12.91
CA THR A 83 -10.16 10.98 -12.57
C THR A 83 -10.33 12.00 -13.70
N PRO A 84 -10.06 11.68 -14.97
CA PRO A 84 -10.29 12.66 -16.04
C PRO A 84 -11.76 13.05 -16.23
N ARG A 85 -12.69 12.23 -15.75
CA ARG A 85 -14.12 12.44 -15.96
C ARG A 85 -14.81 13.10 -14.79
N LEU A 86 -14.43 12.73 -13.56
CA LEU A 86 -15.14 13.11 -12.35
C LEU A 86 -14.29 13.95 -11.39
N GLY A 87 -13.04 14.25 -11.73
CA GLY A 87 -12.12 14.92 -10.84
C GLY A 87 -11.46 13.93 -9.88
N LEU A 88 -10.86 14.43 -8.79
CA LEU A 88 -10.04 13.59 -7.92
C LEU A 88 -10.85 12.85 -6.85
N TRP A 89 -11.75 13.55 -6.17
CA TRP A 89 -12.39 12.98 -4.96
C TRP A 89 -13.33 11.81 -5.25
N PRO A 90 -14.25 11.88 -6.23
CA PRO A 90 -15.13 10.73 -6.48
C PRO A 90 -14.38 9.45 -6.83
N PRO A 91 -13.35 9.46 -7.71
CA PRO A 91 -12.59 8.24 -7.97
C PRO A 91 -11.88 7.68 -6.76
N LEU A 92 -11.36 8.55 -5.87
CA LEU A 92 -10.69 8.08 -4.66
C LEU A 92 -11.67 7.35 -3.74
N VAL A 93 -12.88 7.91 -3.55
CA VAL A 93 -13.91 7.27 -2.73
C VAL A 93 -14.34 5.95 -3.34
N ILE A 94 -14.65 5.95 -4.63
CA ILE A 94 -15.09 4.74 -5.34
C ILE A 94 -13.98 3.68 -5.29
N GLY A 95 -12.75 4.07 -5.59
CA GLY A 95 -11.61 3.15 -5.57
C GLY A 95 -11.38 2.55 -4.20
N THR A 96 -11.48 3.35 -3.14
CA THR A 96 -11.31 2.86 -1.78
C THR A 96 -12.40 1.85 -1.42
N ILE A 97 -13.65 2.12 -1.80
CA ILE A 97 -14.75 1.20 -1.56
C ILE A 97 -14.52 -0.10 -2.31
N LEU A 98 -14.13 -0.02 -3.59
CA LEU A 98 -13.85 -1.21 -4.39
C LEU A 98 -12.70 -2.02 -3.80
N TYR A 99 -11.63 -1.35 -3.39
CA TYR A 99 -10.50 -2.02 -2.76
C TYR A 99 -10.92 -2.75 -1.50
N THR A 100 -11.66 -2.06 -0.63
CA THR A 100 -12.10 -2.64 0.64
C THR A 100 -12.98 -3.86 0.40
N ALA A 101 -13.97 -3.73 -0.50
CA ALA A 101 -14.87 -4.84 -0.79
C ALA A 101 -14.14 -6.02 -1.42
N ALA A 102 -13.27 -5.75 -2.40
CA ALA A 102 -12.50 -6.79 -3.06
C ALA A 102 -11.52 -7.47 -2.10
N SER A 103 -10.90 -6.70 -1.21
CA SER A 103 -9.97 -7.25 -0.22
C SER A 103 -10.69 -8.16 0.76
N PHE A 104 -11.84 -7.74 1.28
CA PHE A 104 -12.63 -8.59 2.18
C PHE A 104 -13.09 -9.86 1.47
N ALA A 105 -13.55 -9.75 0.24
CA ALA A 105 -13.96 -10.92 -0.53
C ALA A 105 -12.78 -11.88 -0.73
N THR A 106 -11.61 -11.37 -1.09
CA THR A 106 -10.42 -12.19 -1.30
C THR A 106 -10.01 -12.89 -0.02
N MET A 107 -9.95 -12.16 1.10
CA MET A 107 -9.58 -12.74 2.38
C MET A 107 -10.55 -13.83 2.81
N LYS A 108 -11.85 -13.61 2.59
CA LYS A 108 -12.87 -14.59 2.96
C LYS A 108 -12.80 -15.83 2.09
N ILE A 109 -12.65 -15.65 0.77
CA ILE A 109 -12.58 -16.77 -0.18
C ILE A 109 -11.35 -17.62 0.08
N MET A 110 -10.21 -16.98 0.32
CA MET A 110 -8.95 -17.67 0.53
C MET A 110 -8.71 -18.06 2.00
N LYS A 111 -9.65 -17.75 2.87
CA LYS A 111 -9.57 -18.03 4.31
C LYS A 111 -8.29 -17.46 4.95
N LEU A 112 -7.96 -16.23 4.55
CA LEU A 112 -6.78 -15.54 5.08
C LEU A 112 -7.07 -14.80 6.39
N MET A 113 -8.35 -14.62 6.73
CA MET A 113 -8.77 -13.98 7.98
C MET A 113 -8.87 -14.99 9.11
#